data_b5c0dcfdaeafa8d7e664be4dd5156dc7
#
_entry.id   b5c0dcfdaeafa8d7e664be4dd5156dc7
#
_cell.length_a   1.000
_cell.length_b   1.000
_cell.length_c   1.000
_cell.angle_alpha   90.00
_cell.angle_beta   90.00
_cell.angle_gamma   90.00
#
_symmetry.space_group_name_H-M   'P 1'
#
loop_
_entity.id
_entity.type
_entity.pdbx_description
1 polymer ?
#
loop_
_entity_poly.entity_id
_entity_poly.type
_entity_poly.pdbx_seq_one_letter_code
_entity_poly.pdbx_strand_id
1 'polypeptide(L)'
;NSDVFTEIMIASRTKEKCDALKEKIESTTKTKIETAKVDADNAAEVAELIRAYKPDAVLNVALPYQDLTIMDACLEAGADYIDTANYEAEDTEDPTWRAIYEKRCKEKGFTAYFDYSWQWAYDEKFKEAGLTALLGTGFDPGVTSVFSAYALKHYFDEIHTIDILDCN
;
A
#
# COMPACT_ATOMS: atom_id res chain seq x y z
N ASN A 1 7.84 -13.35 9.38
CA ASN A 1 8.66 -13.83 10.49
C ASN A 1 7.90 -13.64 11.80
N SER A 2 7.64 -14.72 12.50
CA SER A 2 6.70 -14.83 13.62
C SER A 2 7.09 -14.06 14.90
N ASP A 3 8.24 -13.38 14.91
CA ASP A 3 8.74 -12.69 16.11
C ASP A 3 8.38 -11.20 16.13
N VAL A 4 7.78 -10.67 15.05
CA VAL A 4 7.42 -9.25 14.91
C VAL A 4 5.96 -9.01 15.24
N PHE A 5 5.08 -9.88 14.74
CA PHE A 5 3.62 -9.73 14.91
C PHE A 5 3.06 -10.81 15.82
N THR A 6 2.29 -10.40 16.83
CA THR A 6 1.59 -11.33 17.72
C THR A 6 0.31 -11.85 17.11
N GLU A 7 -0.34 -11.03 16.29
CA GLU A 7 -1.59 -11.36 15.62
C GLU A 7 -1.64 -10.70 14.24
N ILE A 8 -2.22 -11.39 13.25
CA ILE A 8 -2.45 -10.90 11.89
C ILE A 8 -3.86 -11.29 11.47
N MET A 9 -4.58 -10.35 10.86
CA MET A 9 -5.82 -10.64 10.13
C MET A 9 -5.55 -10.58 8.63
N ILE A 10 -5.94 -11.64 7.92
CA ILE A 10 -5.93 -11.70 6.46
C ILE A 10 -7.35 -11.44 5.98
N ALA A 11 -7.55 -10.38 5.21
CA ALA A 11 -8.86 -9.99 4.74
C ALA A 11 -8.89 -9.81 3.21
N SER A 12 -9.95 -10.24 2.57
CA SER A 12 -10.21 -10.02 1.15
C SER A 12 -11.69 -10.21 0.82
N ARG A 13 -12.09 -9.91 -0.41
CA ARG A 13 -13.46 -10.17 -0.91
C ARG A 13 -13.84 -11.67 -0.89
N THR A 14 -12.87 -12.56 -0.95
CA THR A 14 -13.07 -14.01 -0.95
C THR A 14 -12.48 -14.61 0.32
N LYS A 15 -13.31 -14.74 1.37
CA LYS A 15 -12.89 -15.27 2.68
C LYS A 15 -12.24 -16.64 2.58
N GLU A 16 -12.73 -17.49 1.70
CA GLU A 16 -12.25 -18.87 1.51
C GLU A 16 -10.76 -18.89 1.07
N LYS A 17 -10.30 -17.88 0.32
CA LYS A 17 -8.88 -17.73 -0.04
C LYS A 17 -8.04 -17.36 1.19
N CYS A 18 -8.57 -16.51 2.06
CA CYS A 18 -7.92 -16.15 3.32
C CYS A 18 -7.81 -17.36 4.25
N ASP A 19 -8.89 -18.15 4.37
CA ASP A 19 -8.93 -19.37 5.17
C ASP A 19 -7.93 -20.41 4.65
N ALA A 20 -7.88 -20.63 3.34
CA ALA A 20 -6.90 -21.53 2.74
C ALA A 20 -5.44 -21.09 2.92
N LEU A 21 -5.20 -19.78 2.91
CA LEU A 21 -3.86 -19.24 3.22
C LEU A 21 -3.52 -19.44 4.70
N LYS A 22 -4.45 -19.15 5.60
CA LYS A 22 -4.31 -19.42 7.03
C LYS A 22 -3.90 -20.87 7.29
N GLU A 23 -4.64 -21.83 6.75
CA GLU A 23 -4.35 -23.27 6.90
C GLU A 23 -2.92 -23.64 6.49
N LYS A 24 -2.37 -22.99 5.46
CA LYS A 24 -1.02 -23.25 4.97
C LYS A 24 0.08 -22.72 5.90
N ILE A 25 -0.17 -21.60 6.59
CA ILE A 25 0.88 -20.88 7.31
C ILE A 25 0.77 -20.98 8.83
N GLU A 26 -0.42 -21.22 9.40
CA GLU A 26 -0.60 -21.21 10.86
C GLU A 26 0.27 -22.22 11.60
N SER A 27 0.57 -23.38 10.97
CA SER A 27 1.47 -24.37 11.57
C SER A 27 2.96 -23.98 11.54
N THR A 28 3.32 -22.94 10.75
CA THR A 28 4.71 -22.49 10.56
C THR A 28 5.06 -21.27 11.39
N THR A 29 4.10 -20.71 12.11
CA THR A 29 4.26 -19.49 12.89
C THR A 29 3.64 -19.59 14.27
N LYS A 30 4.10 -18.76 15.20
CA LYS A 30 3.46 -18.56 16.52
C LYS A 30 2.47 -17.38 16.49
N THR A 31 2.45 -16.61 15.41
CA THR A 31 1.54 -15.50 15.22
C THR A 31 0.12 -16.04 15.09
N LYS A 32 -0.81 -15.50 15.88
CA LYS A 32 -2.23 -15.81 15.73
C LYS A 32 -2.72 -15.28 14.39
N ILE A 33 -3.40 -16.11 13.60
CA ILE A 33 -3.93 -15.70 12.29
C ILE A 33 -5.45 -15.76 12.32
N GLU A 34 -6.06 -14.64 11.99
CA GLU A 34 -7.50 -14.52 11.78
C GLU A 34 -7.81 -14.20 10.33
N THR A 35 -9.05 -14.42 9.91
CA THR A 35 -9.50 -14.16 8.54
C THR A 35 -10.81 -13.41 8.55
N ALA A 36 -10.99 -12.53 7.58
CA ALA A 36 -12.25 -11.81 7.38
C ALA A 36 -12.59 -11.69 5.90
N LYS A 37 -13.89 -11.45 5.63
CA LYS A 37 -14.33 -10.95 4.35
C LYS A 37 -14.40 -9.44 4.42
N VAL A 38 -13.89 -8.73 3.41
CA VAL A 38 -14.00 -7.28 3.28
C VAL A 38 -13.92 -6.91 1.81
N ASP A 39 -14.67 -5.91 1.40
CA ASP A 39 -14.51 -5.26 0.10
C ASP A 39 -13.67 -3.99 0.28
N ALA A 40 -12.46 -4.00 -0.28
CA ALA A 40 -11.52 -2.86 -0.19
C ALA A 40 -11.98 -1.62 -0.98
N ASP A 41 -12.98 -1.75 -1.86
CA ASP A 41 -13.60 -0.61 -2.54
C ASP A 41 -14.68 0.08 -1.67
N ASN A 42 -15.00 -0.50 -0.50
CA ASN A 42 -15.98 0.03 0.44
C ASN A 42 -15.31 0.53 1.72
N ALA A 43 -14.99 1.82 1.79
CA ALA A 43 -14.31 2.42 2.95
C ALA A 43 -15.04 2.18 4.28
N ALA A 44 -16.39 2.20 4.28
CA ALA A 44 -17.17 1.96 5.49
C ALA A 44 -17.00 0.52 6.01
N GLU A 45 -17.04 -0.47 5.11
CA GLU A 45 -16.85 -1.89 5.46
C GLU A 45 -15.43 -2.13 6.02
N VAL A 46 -14.42 -1.53 5.38
CA VAL A 46 -13.03 -1.59 5.86
C VAL A 46 -12.91 -0.93 7.24
N ALA A 47 -13.49 0.25 7.43
CA ALA A 47 -13.46 0.95 8.71
C ALA A 47 -14.17 0.18 9.84
N GLU A 48 -15.29 -0.48 9.54
CA GLU A 48 -15.98 -1.36 10.50
C GLU A 48 -15.09 -2.54 10.91
N LEU A 49 -14.42 -3.17 9.96
CA LEU A 49 -13.49 -4.27 10.24
C LEU A 49 -12.31 -3.80 11.10
N ILE A 50 -11.73 -2.64 10.79
CA ILE A 50 -10.64 -2.04 11.59
C ILE A 50 -11.12 -1.77 13.03
N ARG A 51 -12.29 -1.17 13.22
CA ARG A 51 -12.84 -0.92 14.57
C ARG A 51 -13.12 -2.19 15.36
N ALA A 52 -13.56 -3.25 14.68
CA ALA A 52 -13.85 -4.54 15.31
C ALA A 52 -12.57 -5.27 15.72
N TYR A 53 -11.58 -5.29 14.87
CA TYR A 53 -10.32 -6.01 15.08
C TYR A 53 -9.28 -5.19 15.87
N LYS A 54 -9.28 -3.86 15.70
CA LYS A 54 -8.36 -2.89 16.34
C LYS A 54 -6.89 -3.19 16.07
N PRO A 55 -6.47 -3.26 14.82
CA PRO A 55 -5.07 -3.44 14.48
C PRO A 55 -4.28 -2.16 14.79
N ASP A 56 -3.00 -2.28 15.08
CA ASP A 56 -2.07 -1.15 15.15
C ASP A 56 -1.85 -0.54 13.76
N ALA A 57 -1.76 -1.37 12.72
CA ALA A 57 -1.56 -0.94 11.34
C ALA A 57 -2.32 -1.81 10.34
N VAL A 58 -2.68 -1.21 9.22
CA VAL A 58 -3.26 -1.88 8.05
C VAL A 58 -2.21 -1.93 6.95
N LEU A 59 -1.83 -3.14 6.54
CA LEU A 59 -0.98 -3.36 5.36
C LEU A 59 -1.86 -3.60 4.13
N ASN A 60 -1.85 -2.64 3.23
CA ASN A 60 -2.53 -2.74 1.95
C ASN A 60 -1.64 -3.46 0.93
N VAL A 61 -2.04 -4.67 0.55
CA VAL A 61 -1.46 -5.47 -0.54
C VAL A 61 -2.50 -5.76 -1.63
N ALA A 62 -3.54 -4.95 -1.68
CA ALA A 62 -4.55 -4.97 -2.74
C ALA A 62 -4.04 -4.25 -4.00
N LEU A 63 -4.93 -3.97 -4.93
CA LEU A 63 -4.56 -3.25 -6.14
C LEU A 63 -4.42 -1.74 -5.87
N PRO A 64 -3.59 -1.02 -6.63
CA PRO A 64 -3.25 0.39 -6.34
C PRO A 64 -4.45 1.35 -6.38
N TYR A 65 -5.49 1.06 -7.12
CA TYR A 65 -6.70 1.90 -7.15
C TYR A 65 -7.54 1.84 -5.87
N GLN A 66 -7.22 0.96 -4.92
CA GLN A 66 -7.88 0.83 -3.62
C GLN A 66 -7.17 1.61 -2.50
N ASP A 67 -6.01 2.19 -2.77
CA ASP A 67 -5.18 2.86 -1.76
C ASP A 67 -5.95 3.96 -1.02
N LEU A 68 -6.58 4.88 -1.73
CA LEU A 68 -7.28 6.01 -1.12
C LEU A 68 -8.49 5.58 -0.30
N THR A 69 -9.22 4.56 -0.74
CA THR A 69 -10.36 4.00 -0.02
C THR A 69 -9.93 3.39 1.32
N ILE A 70 -8.80 2.68 1.33
CA ILE A 70 -8.26 2.08 2.55
C ILE A 70 -7.65 3.18 3.46
N MET A 71 -7.00 4.21 2.90
CA MET A 71 -6.52 5.36 3.66
C MET A 71 -7.66 6.11 4.37
N ASP A 72 -8.79 6.34 3.69
CA ASP A 72 -9.99 6.93 4.31
C ASP A 72 -10.50 6.06 5.47
N ALA A 73 -10.56 4.75 5.30
CA ALA A 73 -10.99 3.83 6.35
C ALA A 73 -10.02 3.83 7.55
N CYS A 74 -8.71 3.90 7.31
CA CYS A 74 -7.70 3.97 8.36
C CYS A 74 -7.84 5.26 9.17
N LEU A 75 -8.03 6.41 8.52
CA LEU A 75 -8.30 7.69 9.19
C LEU A 75 -9.58 7.66 10.01
N GLU A 76 -10.65 7.10 9.46
CA GLU A 76 -11.96 7.02 10.13
C GLU A 76 -11.92 6.10 11.36
N ALA A 77 -11.16 5.01 11.29
CA ALA A 77 -11.12 4.00 12.33
C ALA A 77 -9.92 4.13 13.29
N GLY A 78 -8.93 4.98 12.98
CA GLY A 78 -7.78 5.26 13.85
C GLY A 78 -6.70 4.18 13.79
N ALA A 79 -6.28 3.75 12.59
CA ALA A 79 -5.18 2.80 12.38
C ALA A 79 -4.10 3.40 11.48
N ASP A 80 -2.84 3.00 11.69
CA ASP A 80 -1.76 3.32 10.79
C ASP A 80 -1.94 2.61 9.43
N TYR A 81 -1.41 3.21 8.37
CA TYR A 81 -1.54 2.71 7.01
C TYR A 81 -0.16 2.39 6.41
N ILE A 82 -0.07 1.28 5.69
CA ILE A 82 1.12 0.87 4.94
C ILE A 82 0.66 0.34 3.59
N ASP A 83 1.31 0.74 2.49
CA ASP A 83 1.06 0.17 1.16
C ASP A 83 2.32 -0.32 0.45
N THR A 84 2.11 -0.96 -0.69
CA THR A 84 3.18 -1.54 -1.52
C THR A 84 3.25 -0.92 -2.90
N ALA A 85 2.40 0.06 -3.21
CA ALA A 85 2.32 0.70 -4.52
C ALA A 85 1.91 2.18 -4.37
N ASN A 86 1.86 2.91 -5.46
CA ASN A 86 1.24 4.23 -5.52
C ASN A 86 -0.16 4.11 -6.13
N TYR A 87 -1.04 5.03 -5.73
CA TYR A 87 -2.42 5.07 -6.22
C TYR A 87 -2.48 5.23 -7.74
N GLU A 88 -3.33 4.42 -8.34
CA GLU A 88 -3.76 4.55 -9.73
C GLU A 88 -5.29 4.65 -9.77
N ALA A 89 -5.82 5.59 -10.54
CA ALA A 89 -7.27 5.68 -10.72
C ALA A 89 -7.77 4.49 -11.54
N GLU A 90 -8.79 3.81 -11.04
CA GLU A 90 -9.39 2.66 -11.72
C GLU A 90 -10.04 3.07 -13.05
N ASP A 91 -10.69 4.23 -13.08
CA ASP A 91 -11.39 4.75 -14.25
C ASP A 91 -10.45 5.55 -15.18
N THR A 92 -9.58 4.83 -15.89
CA THR A 92 -8.75 5.42 -16.96
C THR A 92 -9.53 5.81 -18.20
N GLU A 93 -10.81 5.45 -18.28
CA GLU A 93 -11.73 5.86 -19.35
C GLU A 93 -12.34 7.24 -19.09
N ASP A 94 -12.27 7.77 -17.86
CA ASP A 94 -12.68 9.14 -17.57
C ASP A 94 -11.83 10.13 -18.39
N PRO A 95 -12.43 10.88 -19.33
CA PRO A 95 -11.68 11.77 -20.23
C PRO A 95 -10.91 12.87 -19.49
N THR A 96 -11.44 13.32 -18.33
CA THR A 96 -10.83 14.37 -17.52
C THR A 96 -9.55 13.85 -16.86
N TRP A 97 -9.64 12.68 -16.24
CA TRP A 97 -8.50 12.05 -15.58
C TRP A 97 -7.42 11.68 -16.61
N ARG A 98 -7.82 11.06 -17.72
CA ARG A 98 -6.92 10.70 -18.83
C ARG A 98 -6.16 11.92 -19.37
N ALA A 99 -6.86 13.04 -19.59
CA ALA A 99 -6.23 14.28 -20.08
C ALA A 99 -5.19 14.84 -19.09
N ILE A 100 -5.46 14.79 -17.79
CA ILE A 100 -4.50 15.20 -16.75
C ILE A 100 -3.28 14.26 -16.75
N TYR A 101 -3.50 12.98 -16.81
CA TYR A 101 -2.46 11.97 -16.82
C TYR A 101 -1.55 12.08 -18.05
N GLU A 102 -2.13 12.14 -19.25
CA GLU A 102 -1.41 12.32 -20.51
C GLU A 102 -0.59 13.62 -20.55
N LYS A 103 -1.17 14.71 -20.02
CA LYS A 103 -0.45 15.98 -19.90
C LYS A 103 0.77 15.86 -19.01
N ARG A 104 0.65 15.24 -17.84
CA ARG A 104 1.76 15.01 -16.91
C ARG A 104 2.84 14.11 -17.50
N CYS A 105 2.46 13.02 -18.15
CA CYS A 105 3.40 12.16 -18.87
C CYS A 105 4.20 12.94 -19.92
N LYS A 106 3.52 13.75 -20.72
CA LYS A 106 4.16 14.57 -21.76
C LYS A 106 5.09 15.63 -21.17
N GLU A 107 4.68 16.34 -20.11
CA GLU A 107 5.49 17.36 -19.44
C GLU A 107 6.76 16.78 -18.83
N LYS A 108 6.69 15.55 -18.33
CA LYS A 108 7.82 14.85 -17.70
C LYS A 108 8.67 14.04 -18.69
N GLY A 109 8.18 13.82 -19.91
CA GLY A 109 8.85 13.01 -20.91
C GLY A 109 8.77 11.50 -20.63
N PHE A 110 7.74 11.05 -19.91
CA PHE A 110 7.51 9.66 -19.55
C PHE A 110 6.45 9.02 -20.44
N THR A 111 6.53 7.71 -20.64
CA THR A 111 5.47 6.91 -21.26
C THR A 111 4.45 6.44 -20.23
N ALA A 112 4.82 6.39 -18.95
CA ALA A 112 3.96 6.18 -17.79
C ALA A 112 4.40 7.14 -16.69
N TYR A 113 3.45 7.60 -15.87
CA TYR A 113 3.71 8.54 -14.78
C TYR A 113 3.04 8.06 -13.51
N PHE A 114 3.87 7.73 -12.51
CA PHE A 114 3.43 7.40 -11.17
C PHE A 114 3.46 8.65 -10.32
N ASP A 115 2.32 8.98 -9.71
CA ASP A 115 2.14 10.22 -8.99
C ASP A 115 1.60 9.98 -7.57
N TYR A 116 2.47 10.14 -6.58
CA TYR A 116 2.10 10.06 -5.18
C TYR A 116 1.28 11.27 -4.68
N SER A 117 1.02 12.27 -5.51
CA SER A 117 0.28 13.49 -5.07
C SER A 117 -1.10 13.19 -4.50
N TRP A 118 -1.75 12.11 -4.97
CA TRP A 118 -3.03 11.64 -4.45
C TRP A 118 -2.93 11.19 -2.99
N GLN A 119 -1.94 10.37 -2.68
CA GLN A 119 -1.70 9.88 -1.33
C GLN A 119 -1.08 10.97 -0.45
N TRP A 120 -0.20 11.82 -0.97
CA TRP A 120 0.35 12.98 -0.26
C TRP A 120 -0.71 14.02 0.12
N ALA A 121 -1.85 14.08 -0.56
CA ALA A 121 -2.98 14.91 -0.16
C ALA A 121 -3.59 14.53 1.21
N TYR A 122 -3.24 13.35 1.72
CA TYR A 122 -3.66 12.86 3.03
C TYR A 122 -2.70 13.23 4.17
N ASP A 123 -1.53 13.81 3.88
CA ASP A 123 -0.46 14.07 4.86
C ASP A 123 -0.96 14.83 6.10
N GLU A 124 -1.62 15.96 5.89
CA GLU A 124 -2.15 16.77 7.01
C GLU A 124 -3.24 16.01 7.80
N LYS A 125 -4.10 15.24 7.14
CA LYS A 125 -5.14 14.46 7.81
C LYS A 125 -4.54 13.39 8.74
N PHE A 126 -3.52 12.66 8.28
CA PHE A 126 -2.82 11.66 9.09
C PHE A 126 -2.08 12.31 10.26
N LYS A 127 -1.40 13.45 10.05
CA LYS A 127 -0.75 14.23 11.11
C LYS A 127 -1.74 14.71 12.18
N GLU A 128 -2.87 15.30 11.77
CA GLU A 128 -3.91 15.75 12.68
C GLU A 128 -4.54 14.62 13.48
N ALA A 129 -4.67 13.44 12.88
CA ALA A 129 -5.16 12.24 13.55
C ALA A 129 -4.09 11.57 14.45
N GLY A 130 -2.82 11.99 14.39
CA GLY A 130 -1.71 11.36 15.09
C GLY A 130 -1.37 9.97 14.56
N LEU A 131 -1.69 9.71 13.27
CA LEU A 131 -1.48 8.45 12.58
C LEU A 131 -0.33 8.55 11.58
N THR A 132 0.21 7.40 11.20
CA THR A 132 1.29 7.25 10.22
C THR A 132 0.77 6.60 8.94
N ALA A 133 1.16 7.15 7.78
CA ALA A 133 1.02 6.47 6.50
C ALA A 133 2.41 6.23 5.91
N LEU A 134 2.76 4.96 5.68
CA LEU A 134 4.02 4.55 5.04
C LEU A 134 3.73 4.06 3.63
N LEU A 135 4.20 4.80 2.64
CA LEU A 135 3.87 4.61 1.24
C LEU A 135 4.99 3.90 0.46
N GLY A 136 4.60 3.07 -0.51
CA GLY A 136 5.53 2.49 -1.46
C GLY A 136 6.53 1.51 -0.86
N THR A 137 6.10 0.62 0.03
CA THR A 137 6.97 -0.36 0.70
C THR A 137 7.00 -1.72 0.01
N GLY A 138 6.63 -1.76 -1.27
CA GLY A 138 6.68 -2.95 -2.10
C GLY A 138 8.07 -3.29 -2.63
N PHE A 139 8.10 -3.88 -3.81
CA PHE A 139 9.37 -4.17 -4.49
C PHE A 139 9.81 -2.96 -5.33
N ASP A 140 8.95 -2.49 -6.23
CA ASP A 140 9.13 -1.30 -7.04
C ASP A 140 7.78 -0.56 -7.17
N PRO A 141 7.58 0.43 -6.31
CA PRO A 141 8.49 1.10 -5.38
C PRO A 141 8.75 0.33 -4.08
N GLY A 142 9.93 0.57 -3.48
CA GLY A 142 10.28 0.09 -2.13
C GLY A 142 11.69 -0.50 -2.07
N VAL A 143 11.85 -1.79 -2.32
CA VAL A 143 13.14 -2.51 -2.24
C VAL A 143 14.18 -1.89 -3.17
N THR A 144 13.81 -1.50 -4.38
CA THR A 144 14.69 -0.82 -5.36
C THR A 144 15.23 0.50 -4.81
N SER A 145 14.40 1.28 -4.14
CA SER A 145 14.80 2.54 -3.49
C SER A 145 15.76 2.27 -2.32
N VAL A 146 15.49 1.25 -1.51
CA VAL A 146 16.36 0.84 -0.40
C VAL A 146 17.72 0.39 -0.91
N PHE A 147 17.78 -0.41 -1.99
CA PHE A 147 19.04 -0.84 -2.59
C PHE A 147 19.85 0.35 -3.13
N SER A 148 19.19 1.30 -3.79
CA SER A 148 19.84 2.51 -4.29
C SER A 148 20.43 3.35 -3.16
N ALA A 149 19.67 3.58 -2.10
CA ALA A 149 20.12 4.30 -0.93
C ALA A 149 21.25 3.57 -0.19
N TYR A 150 21.18 2.25 -0.08
CA TYR A 150 22.22 1.42 0.52
C TYR A 150 23.51 1.49 -0.29
N ALA A 151 23.42 1.40 -1.63
CA ALA A 151 24.56 1.48 -2.50
C ALA A 151 25.26 2.85 -2.39
N LEU A 152 24.49 3.95 -2.42
CA LEU A 152 25.03 5.30 -2.22
C LEU A 152 25.74 5.43 -0.87
N LYS A 153 25.13 4.90 0.20
CA LYS A 153 25.70 5.03 1.56
C LYS A 153 27.00 4.23 1.77
N HIS A 154 27.14 3.07 1.11
CA HIS A 154 28.17 2.10 1.46
C HIS A 154 29.22 1.85 0.38
N TYR A 155 28.91 2.14 -0.90
CA TYR A 155 29.75 1.74 -2.03
C TYR A 155 30.14 2.87 -2.98
N PHE A 156 29.37 3.98 -2.99
CA PHE A 156 29.59 5.08 -3.93
C PHE A 156 29.58 6.42 -3.23
N ASP A 157 30.49 7.31 -3.62
CA ASP A 157 30.48 8.71 -3.17
C ASP A 157 29.39 9.51 -3.88
N GLU A 158 29.10 9.15 -5.13
CA GLU A 158 28.11 9.79 -5.98
C GLU A 158 27.52 8.76 -6.96
N ILE A 159 26.23 8.85 -7.24
CA ILE A 159 25.54 8.04 -8.24
C ILE A 159 25.09 8.94 -9.38
N HIS A 160 25.61 8.72 -10.59
CA HIS A 160 25.24 9.47 -11.79
C HIS A 160 24.05 8.88 -12.52
N THR A 161 23.90 7.56 -12.49
CA THR A 161 22.82 6.83 -13.19
C THR A 161 22.40 5.62 -12.37
N ILE A 162 21.12 5.34 -12.38
CA ILE A 162 20.54 4.10 -11.82
C ILE A 162 19.68 3.49 -12.91
N ASP A 163 19.99 2.25 -13.28
CA ASP A 163 19.15 1.44 -14.16
C ASP A 163 18.53 0.31 -13.34
N ILE A 164 17.20 0.23 -13.33
CA ILE A 164 16.44 -0.81 -12.66
C ILE A 164 15.82 -1.69 -13.72
N LEU A 165 16.17 -2.97 -13.70
CA LEU A 165 15.60 -3.99 -14.57
C LEU A 165 14.73 -4.91 -13.70
N ASP A 166 13.45 -4.86 -13.93
CA ASP A 166 12.45 -5.68 -13.27
C ASP A 166 11.78 -6.64 -14.24
N CYS A 167 11.27 -7.75 -13.73
CA CYS A 167 10.63 -8.80 -14.52
C CYS A 167 9.42 -9.34 -13.74
N ASN A 168 8.22 -9.04 -14.22
CA ASN A 168 6.95 -9.56 -13.75
C ASN A 168 6.54 -10.83 -14.50
#